data_d6402a2bc8a1275f3d828c9bd2165014
#
_entry.id   d6402a2bc8a1275f3d828c9bd2165014
#
_cell.length_a   1.000
_cell.length_b   1.000
_cell.length_c   1.000
_cell.angle_alpha   90.00
_cell.angle_beta   90.00
_cell.angle_gamma   90.00
#
_symmetry.space_group_name_H-M   'P 1'
#
loop_
_entity.id
_entity.type
_entity.pdbx_description
1 polymer ?
#
loop_
_entity_poly.entity_id
_entity_poly.type
_entity_poly.pdbx_seq_one_letter_code
_entity_poly.pdbx_strand_id
1 'polypeptide(L)'
;MQPPLAAYLEQVLATAQAGLTYSKDPFDIGRFEALRAATVALIASQSELAPEAISDWIALDRGYPTPKLDVRAFIQNDAGHILLVQERSDDCWTLPGGWCDIGDSPADAVVREVVEETGLECRAVQLLALFDKLKHPHPPQLPHAHKAFFLCEVTSGQLLGETDETKGAGYFPIDDLPPLSRHRVVASQLRTLHEHLQQGRRDTLFD
;
A
#
# COMPACT_ATOMS: atom_id res chain seq x y z
N MET A 1 14.24 -16.67 -10.41
CA MET A 1 13.76 -15.44 -11.09
C MET A 1 14.47 -14.26 -10.47
N GLN A 2 15.21 -13.49 -11.26
CA GLN A 2 15.87 -12.30 -10.71
C GLN A 2 14.79 -11.32 -10.22
N PRO A 3 14.96 -10.68 -9.06
CA PRO A 3 14.00 -9.69 -8.59
C PRO A 3 13.85 -8.57 -9.64
N PRO A 4 12.66 -7.97 -9.78
CA PRO A 4 12.46 -6.82 -10.66
C PRO A 4 13.49 -5.74 -10.35
N LEU A 5 14.00 -5.04 -11.36
CA LEU A 5 14.99 -3.97 -11.19
C LEU A 5 14.61 -2.95 -10.09
N ALA A 6 13.33 -2.59 -10.02
CA ALA A 6 12.83 -1.68 -8.99
C ALA A 6 13.11 -2.19 -7.57
N ALA A 7 12.81 -3.46 -7.27
CA ALA A 7 13.06 -4.06 -5.96
C ALA A 7 14.57 -4.12 -5.63
N TYR A 8 15.40 -4.37 -6.64
CA TYR A 8 16.85 -4.35 -6.46
C TYR A 8 17.37 -2.94 -6.13
N LEU A 9 16.90 -1.91 -6.85
CA LEU A 9 17.30 -0.52 -6.61
C LEU A 9 16.84 -0.04 -5.22
N GLU A 10 15.66 -0.44 -4.79
CA GLU A 10 15.16 -0.16 -3.44
C GLU A 10 16.02 -0.80 -2.36
N GLN A 11 16.42 -2.06 -2.54
CA GLN A 11 17.34 -2.74 -1.63
C GLN A 11 18.70 -2.04 -1.54
N VAL A 12 19.23 -1.53 -2.66
CA VAL A 12 20.47 -0.75 -2.69
C VAL A 12 20.31 0.56 -1.94
N LEU A 13 19.20 1.29 -2.13
CA LEU A 13 18.89 2.51 -1.39
C LEU A 13 18.77 2.24 0.11
N ALA A 14 18.06 1.20 0.51
CA ALA A 14 17.91 0.81 1.91
C ALA A 14 19.27 0.47 2.55
N THR A 15 20.13 -0.23 1.82
CA THR A 15 21.49 -0.54 2.27
C THR A 15 22.33 0.73 2.46
N ALA A 16 22.28 1.65 1.50
CA ALA A 16 22.98 2.94 1.61
C ALA A 16 22.44 3.76 2.79
N GLN A 17 21.14 3.83 2.98
CA GLN A 17 20.52 4.56 4.09
C GLN A 17 20.89 3.95 5.45
N ALA A 18 20.87 2.64 5.59
CA ALA A 18 21.32 1.95 6.81
C ALA A 18 22.79 2.24 7.11
N GLY A 19 23.64 2.20 6.06
CA GLY A 19 25.04 2.57 6.19
C GLY A 19 25.23 4.01 6.68
N LEU A 20 24.53 4.97 6.09
CA LEU A 20 24.57 6.39 6.49
C LEU A 20 24.04 6.60 7.92
N THR A 21 23.13 5.77 8.39
CA THR A 21 22.57 5.87 9.75
C THR A 21 23.57 5.42 10.82
N TYR A 22 24.35 4.36 10.55
CA TYR A 22 25.18 3.73 11.57
C TYR A 22 26.69 3.93 11.42
N SER A 23 27.19 4.24 10.21
CA SER A 23 28.61 4.45 9.99
C SER A 23 29.11 5.71 10.68
N LYS A 24 30.30 5.60 11.27
CA LYS A 24 31.02 6.71 11.90
C LYS A 24 32.30 7.07 11.14
N ASP A 25 32.79 6.16 10.31
CA ASP A 25 33.95 6.36 9.47
C ASP A 25 33.61 7.27 8.28
N PRO A 26 34.34 8.39 8.07
CA PRO A 26 34.03 9.33 6.99
C PRO A 26 34.21 8.74 5.59
N PHE A 27 35.09 7.74 5.41
CA PHE A 27 35.25 7.09 4.13
C PHE A 27 34.07 6.16 3.80
N ASP A 28 33.51 5.47 4.82
CA ASP A 28 32.33 4.65 4.64
C ASP A 28 31.10 5.54 4.39
N ILE A 29 30.95 6.63 5.12
CA ILE A 29 29.90 7.63 4.86
C ILE A 29 29.95 8.10 3.41
N GLY A 30 31.14 8.52 2.92
CA GLY A 30 31.31 8.95 1.54
C GLY A 30 30.97 7.85 0.51
N ARG A 31 31.27 6.57 0.80
CA ARG A 31 30.91 5.45 -0.05
C ARG A 31 29.39 5.25 -0.13
N PHE A 32 28.68 5.31 1.01
CA PHE A 32 27.24 5.20 1.05
C PHE A 32 26.54 6.38 0.39
N GLU A 33 27.06 7.61 0.55
CA GLU A 33 26.57 8.77 -0.19
C GLU A 33 26.70 8.61 -1.71
N ALA A 34 27.86 8.15 -2.16
CA ALA A 34 28.12 7.88 -3.59
C ALA A 34 27.20 6.78 -4.12
N LEU A 35 27.00 5.70 -3.36
CA LEU A 35 26.10 4.61 -3.73
C LEU A 35 24.65 5.10 -3.85
N ARG A 36 24.17 5.90 -2.88
CA ARG A 36 22.85 6.53 -2.92
C ARG A 36 22.69 7.42 -4.15
N ALA A 37 23.64 8.31 -4.40
CA ALA A 37 23.61 9.23 -5.54
C ALA A 37 23.57 8.48 -6.90
N ALA A 38 24.41 7.45 -7.08
CA ALA A 38 24.42 6.64 -8.28
C ALA A 38 23.09 5.92 -8.50
N THR A 39 22.48 5.40 -7.41
CA THR A 39 21.19 4.71 -7.48
C THR A 39 20.05 5.67 -7.82
N VAL A 40 20.03 6.87 -7.23
CA VAL A 40 19.08 7.94 -7.58
C VAL A 40 19.19 8.32 -9.06
N ALA A 41 20.40 8.51 -9.56
CA ALA A 41 20.64 8.83 -10.97
C ALA A 41 20.12 7.71 -11.91
N LEU A 42 20.31 6.45 -11.53
CA LEU A 42 19.78 5.32 -12.29
C LEU A 42 18.25 5.28 -12.27
N ILE A 43 17.61 5.48 -11.12
CA ILE A 43 16.13 5.57 -11.01
C ILE A 43 15.62 6.71 -11.89
N ALA A 44 16.21 7.89 -11.82
CA ALA A 44 15.82 9.03 -12.64
C ALA A 44 15.94 8.76 -14.14
N SER A 45 16.98 8.04 -14.56
CA SER A 45 17.16 7.66 -15.97
C SER A 45 16.12 6.67 -16.51
N GLN A 46 15.40 5.98 -15.61
CA GLN A 46 14.38 4.98 -15.93
C GLN A 46 12.95 5.46 -15.60
N SER A 47 12.81 6.71 -15.18
CA SER A 47 11.52 7.31 -14.80
C SER A 47 11.40 8.74 -15.40
N GLU A 48 10.21 9.31 -15.31
CA GLU A 48 9.98 10.72 -15.69
C GLU A 48 10.27 11.70 -14.54
N LEU A 49 10.75 11.20 -13.38
CA LEU A 49 11.03 12.00 -12.20
C LEU A 49 12.45 12.62 -12.28
N ALA A 50 12.56 13.88 -11.87
CA ALA A 50 13.86 14.54 -11.72
C ALA A 50 14.66 13.92 -10.56
N PRO A 51 16.01 13.84 -10.66
CA PRO A 51 16.85 13.27 -9.59
C PRO A 51 16.65 13.98 -8.23
N GLU A 52 16.39 15.28 -8.26
CA GLU A 52 16.14 16.10 -7.07
C GLU A 52 14.86 15.66 -6.35
N ALA A 53 13.77 15.43 -7.09
CA ALA A 53 12.50 14.96 -6.53
C ALA A 53 12.63 13.57 -5.88
N ILE A 54 13.43 12.68 -6.48
CA ILE A 54 13.72 11.35 -5.92
C ILE A 54 14.59 11.50 -4.65
N SER A 55 15.59 12.38 -4.68
CA SER A 55 16.47 12.64 -3.54
C SER A 55 15.71 13.25 -2.36
N ASP A 56 14.83 14.22 -2.62
CA ASP A 56 14.01 14.86 -1.60
C ASP A 56 13.06 13.84 -0.96
N TRP A 57 12.44 12.98 -1.76
CA TRP A 57 11.58 11.92 -1.26
C TRP A 57 12.34 10.92 -0.36
N ILE A 58 13.56 10.50 -0.75
CA ILE A 58 14.42 9.61 0.05
C ILE A 58 14.89 10.33 1.34
N ALA A 59 15.13 11.63 1.29
CA ALA A 59 15.59 12.42 2.45
C ALA A 59 14.53 12.56 3.55
N LEU A 60 13.24 12.29 3.25
CA LEU A 60 12.18 12.28 4.25
C LEU A 60 12.26 11.08 5.21
N ASP A 61 12.84 9.97 4.76
CA ASP A 61 13.01 8.76 5.58
C ASP A 61 14.43 8.73 6.16
N ARG A 62 14.57 9.22 7.38
CA ARG A 62 15.85 9.21 8.11
C ARG A 62 15.89 8.05 9.10
N GLY A 63 17.06 7.41 9.24
CA GLY A 63 17.23 6.27 10.14
C GLY A 63 17.23 4.95 9.40
N TYR A 64 16.92 3.86 10.11
CA TYR A 64 16.86 2.53 9.50
C TYR A 64 15.62 2.40 8.61
N PRO A 65 15.77 2.14 7.31
CA PRO A 65 14.63 2.06 6.41
C PRO A 65 13.82 0.78 6.68
N THR A 66 12.49 0.92 6.72
CA THR A 66 11.55 -0.18 6.87
C THR A 66 10.49 -0.09 5.79
N PRO A 67 9.81 -1.20 5.41
CA PRO A 67 8.64 -1.12 4.55
C PRO A 67 7.58 -0.20 5.17
N LYS A 68 6.90 0.57 4.33
CA LYS A 68 5.72 1.35 4.74
C LYS A 68 4.56 0.40 5.03
N LEU A 69 3.65 0.80 5.91
CA LEU A 69 2.43 0.06 6.18
C LEU A 69 1.24 0.70 5.43
N ASP A 70 0.63 -0.07 4.56
CA ASP A 70 -0.58 0.29 3.81
C ASP A 70 -1.75 -0.52 4.38
N VAL A 71 -2.83 0.14 4.79
CA VAL A 71 -4.02 -0.51 5.36
C VAL A 71 -5.16 -0.50 4.34
N ARG A 72 -5.92 -1.62 4.25
CA ARG A 72 -7.05 -1.77 3.32
C ARG A 72 -8.24 -2.40 4.02
N ALA A 73 -9.41 -1.79 3.84
CA ALA A 73 -10.66 -2.30 4.37
C ALA A 73 -11.32 -3.27 3.38
N PHE A 74 -11.54 -4.50 3.81
CA PHE A 74 -12.37 -5.47 3.11
C PHE A 74 -13.75 -5.45 3.72
N ILE A 75 -14.72 -4.88 3.00
CA ILE A 75 -16.10 -4.71 3.43
C ILE A 75 -16.99 -5.43 2.44
N GLN A 76 -17.93 -6.25 2.94
CA GLN A 76 -18.93 -6.91 2.12
C GLN A 76 -20.33 -6.49 2.55
N ASN A 77 -21.24 -6.36 1.58
CA ASN A 77 -22.67 -6.23 1.86
C ASN A 77 -23.33 -7.62 2.00
N ASP A 78 -24.64 -7.65 2.28
CA ASP A 78 -25.42 -8.88 2.47
C ASP A 78 -25.43 -9.78 1.22
N ALA A 79 -25.20 -9.23 0.03
CA ALA A 79 -25.08 -10.00 -1.21
C ALA A 79 -23.65 -10.56 -1.43
N GLY A 80 -22.69 -10.29 -0.52
CA GLY A 80 -21.30 -10.69 -0.64
C GLY A 80 -20.49 -9.84 -1.63
N HIS A 81 -21.03 -8.71 -2.10
CA HIS A 81 -20.31 -7.77 -2.96
C HIS A 81 -19.31 -6.94 -2.14
N ILE A 82 -18.15 -6.66 -2.72
CA ILE A 82 -17.04 -5.98 -2.08
C ILE A 82 -17.14 -4.47 -2.33
N LEU A 83 -16.98 -3.68 -1.27
CA LEU A 83 -16.89 -2.23 -1.37
C LEU A 83 -15.55 -1.83 -2.00
N LEU A 84 -15.63 -1.06 -3.07
CA LEU A 84 -14.48 -0.42 -3.72
C LEU A 84 -14.72 1.08 -3.83
N VAL A 85 -13.62 1.83 -3.90
CA VAL A 85 -13.58 3.27 -4.18
C VAL A 85 -12.86 3.53 -5.50
N GLN A 86 -13.28 4.55 -6.23
CA GLN A 86 -12.63 4.95 -7.47
C GLN A 86 -11.62 6.07 -7.22
N GLU A 87 -10.37 5.79 -7.48
CA GLU A 87 -9.26 6.73 -7.30
C GLU A 87 -9.28 7.89 -8.30
N ARG A 88 -8.97 9.09 -7.82
CA ARG A 88 -8.81 10.25 -8.71
C ARG A 88 -7.55 10.19 -9.56
N SER A 89 -6.52 9.50 -9.09
CA SER A 89 -5.19 9.52 -9.69
C SER A 89 -5.07 8.68 -10.96
N ASP A 90 -5.85 7.59 -11.09
CA ASP A 90 -5.76 6.64 -12.20
C ASP A 90 -7.11 6.16 -12.74
N ASP A 91 -8.24 6.71 -12.22
CA ASP A 91 -9.61 6.35 -12.58
C ASP A 91 -9.96 4.86 -12.32
N CYS A 92 -9.11 4.14 -11.60
CA CYS A 92 -9.28 2.73 -11.30
C CYS A 92 -9.81 2.52 -9.87
N TRP A 93 -10.29 1.31 -9.61
CA TRP A 93 -10.93 0.95 -8.35
C TRP A 93 -9.99 0.23 -7.40
N THR A 94 -10.14 0.46 -6.11
CA THR A 94 -9.37 -0.21 -5.05
C THR A 94 -10.24 -0.42 -3.81
N LEU A 95 -9.74 -1.21 -2.86
CA LEU A 95 -10.31 -1.23 -1.51
C LEU A 95 -10.07 0.12 -0.82
N PRO A 96 -11.03 0.63 -0.03
CA PRO A 96 -10.80 1.79 0.82
C PRO A 96 -9.56 1.61 1.68
N GLY A 97 -8.73 2.66 1.80
CA GLY A 97 -7.52 2.59 2.61
C GLY A 97 -6.32 3.29 1.98
N GLY A 98 -5.33 3.56 2.83
CA GLY A 98 -4.13 4.32 2.51
C GLY A 98 -2.95 3.97 3.39
N TRP A 99 -2.07 4.94 3.59
CA TRP A 99 -0.95 4.79 4.50
C TRP A 99 -1.42 4.83 5.96
N CYS A 100 -0.80 3.99 6.79
CA CYS A 100 -0.99 4.08 8.23
C CYS A 100 -0.16 5.24 8.77
N ASP A 101 -0.81 6.29 9.22
CA ASP A 101 -0.15 7.49 9.72
C ASP A 101 0.54 7.27 11.06
N ILE A 102 1.58 8.09 11.33
CA ILE A 102 2.26 8.07 12.63
C ILE A 102 1.26 8.52 13.70
N GLY A 103 1.08 7.66 14.69
CA GLY A 103 0.17 7.90 15.81
C GLY A 103 -1.11 7.06 15.72
N ASP A 104 -1.48 6.57 14.55
CA ASP A 104 -2.60 5.67 14.38
C ASP A 104 -2.19 4.22 14.66
N SER A 105 -3.09 3.45 15.26
CA SER A 105 -3.01 2.01 15.11
C SER A 105 -3.47 1.61 13.70
N PRO A 106 -3.01 0.48 13.13
CA PRO A 106 -3.47 0.05 11.81
C PRO A 106 -5.00 -0.13 11.72
N ALA A 107 -5.64 -0.48 12.85
CA ALA A 107 -7.09 -0.61 12.93
C ALA A 107 -7.81 0.75 12.93
N ASP A 108 -7.25 1.76 13.61
CA ASP A 108 -7.80 3.11 13.59
C ASP A 108 -7.59 3.76 12.21
N ALA A 109 -6.41 3.59 11.61
CA ALA A 109 -6.10 4.09 10.28
C ALA A 109 -7.10 3.57 9.24
N VAL A 110 -7.36 2.26 9.19
CA VAL A 110 -8.28 1.69 8.20
C VAL A 110 -9.72 2.18 8.40
N VAL A 111 -10.15 2.40 9.64
CA VAL A 111 -11.48 2.95 9.94
C VAL A 111 -11.58 4.41 9.48
N ARG A 112 -10.56 5.23 9.75
CA ARG A 112 -10.49 6.61 9.29
C ARG A 112 -10.58 6.71 7.78
N GLU A 113 -9.80 5.91 7.05
CA GLU A 113 -9.80 5.86 5.58
C GLU A 113 -11.19 5.50 5.02
N VAL A 114 -11.90 4.53 5.62
CA VAL A 114 -13.26 4.20 5.20
C VAL A 114 -14.19 5.40 5.33
N VAL A 115 -14.13 6.14 6.44
CA VAL A 115 -14.95 7.33 6.65
C VAL A 115 -14.63 8.41 5.62
N GLU A 116 -13.35 8.72 5.43
CA GLU A 116 -12.88 9.78 4.53
C GLU A 116 -13.21 9.49 3.06
N GLU A 117 -13.01 8.25 2.63
CA GLU A 117 -13.19 7.86 1.23
C GLU A 117 -14.63 7.48 0.86
N THR A 118 -15.46 7.06 1.82
CA THR A 118 -16.78 6.48 1.52
C THR A 118 -17.94 7.13 2.26
N GLY A 119 -17.71 7.84 3.37
CA GLY A 119 -18.74 8.36 4.28
C GLY A 119 -19.43 7.30 5.15
N LEU A 120 -18.95 6.06 5.10
CA LEU A 120 -19.47 4.97 5.96
C LEU A 120 -18.71 4.94 7.28
N GLU A 121 -19.45 4.77 8.37
CA GLU A 121 -18.88 4.41 9.66
C GLU A 121 -18.69 2.89 9.73
N CYS A 122 -17.55 2.45 10.21
CA CYS A 122 -17.27 1.02 10.34
C CYS A 122 -16.45 0.69 11.58
N ARG A 123 -16.30 -0.58 11.84
CA ARG A 123 -15.34 -1.10 12.83
C ARG A 123 -14.45 -2.15 12.18
N ALA A 124 -13.17 -2.12 12.47
CA ALA A 124 -12.24 -3.19 12.14
C ALA A 124 -12.51 -4.39 13.05
N VAL A 125 -12.76 -5.56 12.44
CA VAL A 125 -13.17 -6.77 13.18
C VAL A 125 -12.03 -7.78 13.26
N GLN A 126 -11.26 -7.89 12.18
CA GLN A 126 -10.21 -8.90 12.06
C GLN A 126 -9.14 -8.42 11.07
N LEU A 127 -7.88 -8.71 11.37
CA LEU A 127 -6.81 -8.66 10.36
C LEU A 127 -6.93 -9.91 9.49
N LEU A 128 -7.39 -9.77 8.26
CA LEU A 128 -7.56 -10.85 7.30
C LEU A 128 -6.23 -11.32 6.72
N ALA A 129 -5.38 -10.34 6.36
CA ALA A 129 -4.09 -10.66 5.78
C ALA A 129 -3.05 -9.58 6.05
N LEU A 130 -1.79 -10.00 6.09
CA LEU A 130 -0.61 -9.16 6.03
C LEU A 130 0.26 -9.64 4.87
N PHE A 131 0.28 -8.91 3.76
CA PHE A 131 0.98 -9.31 2.55
C PHE A 131 2.15 -8.38 2.23
N ASP A 132 3.27 -8.97 1.84
CA ASP A 132 4.37 -8.25 1.20
C ASP A 132 3.98 -7.92 -0.25
N LYS A 133 3.90 -6.62 -0.57
CA LYS A 133 3.56 -6.16 -1.92
C LYS A 133 4.41 -6.81 -3.02
N LEU A 134 5.68 -7.09 -2.75
CA LEU A 134 6.61 -7.67 -3.72
C LEU A 134 6.32 -9.15 -4.04
N LYS A 135 5.56 -9.85 -3.19
CA LYS A 135 5.17 -11.25 -3.41
C LYS A 135 3.88 -11.43 -4.22
N HIS A 136 3.21 -10.32 -4.52
CA HIS A 136 1.99 -10.29 -5.32
C HIS A 136 2.23 -9.59 -6.66
N PRO A 137 1.42 -9.84 -7.72
CA PRO A 137 1.65 -9.35 -9.08
C PRO A 137 1.28 -7.87 -9.26
N HIS A 138 1.73 -7.04 -8.30
CA HIS A 138 1.68 -5.58 -8.44
C HIS A 138 2.71 -5.11 -9.47
N PRO A 139 2.44 -4.03 -10.21
CA PRO A 139 3.48 -3.35 -10.97
C PRO A 139 4.61 -2.89 -10.03
N PRO A 140 5.87 -2.86 -10.51
CA PRO A 140 6.98 -2.29 -9.75
C PRO A 140 6.67 -0.85 -9.32
N GLN A 141 6.87 -0.56 -8.04
CA GLN A 141 6.61 0.76 -7.45
C GLN A 141 7.38 0.91 -6.14
N LEU A 142 7.92 2.09 -5.92
CA LEU A 142 8.48 2.55 -4.64
C LEU A 142 7.41 3.32 -3.85
N PRO A 143 7.45 3.30 -2.51
CA PRO A 143 8.32 2.48 -1.66
C PRO A 143 7.84 1.03 -1.52
N HIS A 144 8.72 0.17 -0.98
CA HIS A 144 8.31 -1.15 -0.47
C HIS A 144 7.23 -0.98 0.61
N ALA A 145 6.18 -1.78 0.53
CA ALA A 145 5.07 -1.72 1.47
C ALA A 145 4.60 -3.12 1.88
N HIS A 146 4.23 -3.24 3.14
CA HIS A 146 3.39 -4.31 3.62
C HIS A 146 1.94 -3.86 3.61
N LYS A 147 1.03 -4.71 3.15
CA LYS A 147 -0.40 -4.43 3.03
C LYS A 147 -1.16 -5.20 4.09
N ALA A 148 -1.78 -4.47 5.02
CA ALA A 148 -2.65 -5.03 6.05
C ALA A 148 -4.12 -4.93 5.60
N PHE A 149 -4.75 -6.06 5.35
CA PHE A 149 -6.15 -6.14 4.96
C PHE A 149 -7.01 -6.44 6.18
N PHE A 150 -7.95 -5.56 6.48
CA PHE A 150 -8.86 -5.72 7.61
C PHE A 150 -10.27 -6.05 7.12
N LEU A 151 -10.90 -7.06 7.72
CA LEU A 151 -12.35 -7.18 7.67
C LEU A 151 -12.95 -6.03 8.47
N CYS A 152 -13.77 -5.22 7.80
CA CYS A 152 -14.50 -4.15 8.46
C CYS A 152 -16.00 -4.36 8.28
N GLU A 153 -16.77 -4.08 9.32
CA GLU A 153 -18.23 -4.13 9.32
C GLU A 153 -18.78 -2.71 9.39
N VAL A 154 -19.66 -2.38 8.46
CA VAL A 154 -20.36 -1.08 8.46
C VAL A 154 -21.32 -1.01 9.65
N THR A 155 -21.28 0.09 10.38
CA THR A 155 -22.14 0.34 11.53
C THR A 155 -23.21 1.39 11.25
N SER A 156 -22.90 2.38 10.41
CA SER A 156 -23.79 3.46 10.00
C SER A 156 -23.25 4.21 8.78
N GLY A 157 -23.88 5.31 8.41
CA GLY A 157 -23.46 6.18 7.32
C GLY A 157 -24.15 5.87 6.00
N GLN A 158 -23.78 6.63 4.97
CA GLN A 158 -24.28 6.46 3.59
C GLN A 158 -23.12 6.70 2.65
N LEU A 159 -23.07 5.91 1.57
CA LEU A 159 -22.06 6.08 0.54
C LEU A 159 -22.11 7.49 -0.05
N LEU A 160 -20.98 8.18 -0.02
CA LEU A 160 -20.78 9.44 -0.72
C LEU A 160 -20.54 9.16 -2.20
N GLY A 161 -21.04 10.05 -3.05
CA GLY A 161 -20.83 9.94 -4.48
C GLY A 161 -19.41 10.33 -4.88
N GLU A 162 -18.84 11.32 -4.22
CA GLU A 162 -17.51 11.88 -4.49
C GLU A 162 -16.97 12.53 -3.21
N THR A 163 -15.67 12.39 -3.00
CA THR A 163 -14.94 13.02 -1.89
C THR A 163 -13.73 13.79 -2.42
N ASP A 164 -12.93 14.39 -1.56
CA ASP A 164 -11.69 15.06 -1.98
C ASP A 164 -10.67 14.06 -2.56
N GLU A 165 -10.72 12.79 -2.15
CA GLU A 165 -9.77 11.74 -2.51
C GLU A 165 -10.30 10.78 -3.58
N THR A 166 -11.61 10.52 -3.60
CA THR A 166 -12.23 9.53 -4.49
C THR A 166 -13.30 10.12 -5.39
N LYS A 167 -13.51 9.50 -6.57
CA LYS A 167 -14.56 9.87 -7.55
C LYS A 167 -15.88 9.16 -7.27
N GLY A 168 -15.89 8.17 -6.38
CA GLY A 168 -17.06 7.43 -6.01
C GLY A 168 -16.73 6.16 -5.24
N ALA A 169 -17.76 5.57 -4.64
CA ALA A 169 -17.70 4.30 -3.96
C ALA A 169 -18.86 3.41 -4.38
N GLY A 170 -18.66 2.10 -4.41
CA GLY A 170 -19.70 1.15 -4.80
C GLY A 170 -19.36 -0.29 -4.44
N TYR A 171 -20.39 -1.14 -4.44
CA TYR A 171 -20.27 -2.56 -4.15
C TYR A 171 -20.24 -3.38 -5.45
N PHE A 172 -19.26 -4.26 -5.60
CA PHE A 172 -19.04 -5.06 -6.81
C PHE A 172 -18.94 -6.55 -6.48
N PRO A 173 -19.54 -7.42 -7.32
CA PRO A 173 -19.36 -8.86 -7.16
C PRO A 173 -17.91 -9.24 -7.47
N ILE A 174 -17.40 -10.27 -6.76
CA ILE A 174 -16.01 -10.73 -6.94
C ILE A 174 -15.69 -11.23 -8.34
N ASP A 175 -16.72 -11.71 -9.06
CA ASP A 175 -16.59 -12.26 -10.42
C ASP A 175 -16.74 -11.18 -11.51
N ASP A 176 -17.16 -9.95 -11.14
CA ASP A 176 -17.35 -8.83 -12.06
C ASP A 176 -16.75 -7.55 -11.46
N LEU A 177 -15.42 -7.59 -11.25
CA LEU A 177 -14.67 -6.45 -10.71
C LEU A 177 -14.40 -5.40 -11.79
N PRO A 178 -14.55 -4.12 -11.46
CA PRO A 178 -14.17 -3.03 -12.36
C PRO A 178 -12.64 -2.99 -12.57
N PRO A 179 -12.13 -2.14 -13.49
CA PRO A 179 -10.70 -1.94 -13.66
C PRO A 179 -10.03 -1.56 -12.33
N LEU A 180 -9.09 -2.39 -11.84
CA LEU A 180 -8.45 -2.19 -10.55
C LEU A 180 -7.21 -1.32 -10.64
N SER A 181 -7.00 -0.46 -9.63
CA SER A 181 -5.75 0.24 -9.37
C SER A 181 -4.68 -0.76 -8.92
N ARG A 182 -3.98 -1.35 -9.91
CA ARG A 182 -3.05 -2.47 -9.69
C ARG A 182 -1.86 -2.13 -8.81
N HIS A 183 -1.54 -0.85 -8.63
CA HIS A 183 -0.53 -0.41 -7.67
C HIS A 183 -1.02 -0.53 -6.21
N ARG A 184 -2.35 -0.53 -6.01
CA ARG A 184 -3.01 -0.57 -4.70
C ARG A 184 -3.54 -1.96 -4.34
N VAL A 185 -4.27 -2.58 -5.26
CA VAL A 185 -4.84 -3.92 -5.06
C VAL A 185 -4.81 -4.72 -6.36
N VAL A 186 -4.70 -6.03 -6.27
CA VAL A 186 -4.81 -6.95 -7.41
C VAL A 186 -5.93 -7.96 -7.20
N ALA A 187 -6.56 -8.39 -8.30
CA ALA A 187 -7.73 -9.27 -8.25
C ALA A 187 -7.48 -10.60 -7.50
N SER A 188 -6.25 -11.13 -7.56
CA SER A 188 -5.88 -12.35 -6.82
C SER A 188 -5.98 -12.13 -5.31
N GLN A 189 -5.59 -10.97 -4.78
CA GLN A 189 -5.72 -10.65 -3.36
C GLN A 189 -7.20 -10.62 -2.96
N LEU A 190 -8.05 -9.91 -3.73
CA LEU A 190 -9.48 -9.82 -3.44
C LEU A 190 -10.16 -11.21 -3.43
N ARG A 191 -9.83 -12.07 -4.41
CA ARG A 191 -10.35 -13.44 -4.47
C ARG A 191 -9.89 -14.29 -3.29
N THR A 192 -8.60 -14.22 -2.95
CA THR A 192 -8.04 -14.95 -1.79
C THR A 192 -8.75 -14.55 -0.49
N LEU A 193 -8.94 -13.25 -0.25
CA LEU A 193 -9.64 -12.76 0.95
C LEU A 193 -11.12 -13.18 0.95
N HIS A 194 -11.79 -13.08 -0.18
CA HIS A 194 -13.18 -13.49 -0.33
C HIS A 194 -13.36 -14.99 -0.05
N GLU A 195 -12.56 -15.85 -0.68
CA GLU A 195 -12.58 -17.30 -0.49
C GLU A 195 -12.29 -17.68 0.96
N HIS A 196 -11.31 -17.02 1.59
CA HIS A 196 -10.97 -17.23 2.99
C HIS A 196 -12.17 -17.00 3.91
N LEU A 197 -12.90 -15.91 3.71
CA LEU A 197 -14.12 -15.60 4.47
C LEU A 197 -15.26 -16.58 4.17
N GLN A 198 -15.47 -16.97 2.91
CA GLN A 198 -16.51 -17.94 2.52
C GLN A 198 -16.27 -19.31 3.16
N GLN A 199 -15.03 -19.69 3.41
CA GLN A 199 -14.66 -20.91 4.13
C GLN A 199 -14.86 -20.80 5.66
N GLY A 200 -15.31 -19.66 6.16
CA GLY A 200 -15.50 -19.41 7.60
C GLY A 200 -14.20 -19.37 8.42
N ARG A 201 -13.06 -19.17 7.74
CA ARG A 201 -11.75 -19.14 8.39
C ARG A 201 -11.56 -17.86 9.19
N ARG A 202 -10.81 -17.97 10.29
CA ARG A 202 -10.53 -16.87 11.23
C ARG A 202 -9.05 -16.60 11.42
N ASP A 203 -8.18 -17.41 10.81
CA ASP A 203 -6.74 -17.19 10.82
C ASP A 203 -6.37 -16.02 9.91
N THR A 204 -5.30 -15.31 10.24
CA THR A 204 -4.75 -14.25 9.39
C THR A 204 -3.85 -14.88 8.33
N LEU A 205 -4.06 -14.52 7.07
CA LEU A 205 -3.18 -14.90 5.97
C LEU A 205 -1.89 -14.04 6.00
N PHE A 206 -0.77 -14.64 5.65
CA PHE A 206 0.49 -13.91 5.46
C PHE A 206 1.41 -14.64 4.47
N ASP A 207 2.40 -13.92 3.90
CA ASP A 207 3.40 -14.46 2.97
C ASP A 207 4.53 -15.21 3.67
#